data_dc50b0c2f70a9c37fd3293de9f501c2b
#
_entry.id   dc50b0c2f70a9c37fd3293de9f501c2b
#
_cell.length_a   1.000
_cell.length_b   1.000
_cell.length_c   1.000
_cell.angle_alpha   90.00
_cell.angle_beta   90.00
_cell.angle_gamma   90.00
#
_symmetry.space_group_name_H-M   'P 1'
#
loop_
_entity.id
_entity.type
_entity.pdbx_description
1 polymer ?
#
loop_
_entity_poly.entity_id
_entity_poly.type
_entity_poly.pdbx_seq_one_letter_code
_entity_poly.pdbx_strand_id
1 'polypeptide(L)'
;MKIVGIVGWKDSGKTTIATKIINKLSSKNFRVASIKHAHHEFDIDHENTDSFKHRLAGSSQVIVSSSKRWVKISELNNSKEKTLDELINQLSEIDIVIV
;
A
#
# COMPACT_ATOMS: atom_id res chain seq x y z
N MET A 1 -3.70 14.44 10.26
CA MET A 1 -4.11 13.40 9.29
C MET A 1 -5.46 12.82 9.69
N LYS A 2 -6.38 12.78 8.75
CA LYS A 2 -7.67 12.13 8.97
C LYS A 2 -7.65 10.73 8.36
N ILE A 3 -8.36 9.81 9.01
CA ILE A 3 -8.46 8.43 8.56
C ILE A 3 -9.91 8.16 8.18
N VAL A 4 -10.12 7.66 6.95
CA VAL A 4 -11.44 7.29 6.46
C VAL A 4 -11.45 5.81 6.15
N GLY A 5 -12.30 5.06 6.83
CA GLY A 5 -12.46 3.63 6.61
C GLY A 5 -13.58 3.34 5.62
N ILE A 6 -13.32 2.41 4.70
CA ILE A 6 -14.33 1.92 3.77
C ILE A 6 -14.56 0.46 4.09
N VAL A 7 -15.79 0.14 4.48
CA VAL A 7 -16.18 -1.20 4.92
C VAL A 7 -17.22 -1.77 3.97
N GLY A 8 -17.10 -3.04 3.67
CA GLY A 8 -18.06 -3.74 2.83
C GLY A 8 -17.61 -5.16 2.55
N TRP A 9 -18.53 -5.95 2.02
CA TRP A 9 -18.24 -7.32 1.62
C TRP A 9 -17.36 -7.34 0.37
N LYS A 10 -16.68 -8.44 0.16
CA LYS A 10 -15.97 -8.70 -1.09
C LYS A 10 -16.94 -8.49 -2.27
N ASP A 11 -16.45 -7.84 -3.31
CA ASP A 11 -17.22 -7.53 -4.52
C ASP A 11 -18.44 -6.62 -4.29
N SER A 12 -18.42 -5.84 -3.22
CA SER A 12 -19.50 -4.89 -2.90
C SER A 12 -19.28 -3.50 -3.51
N GLY A 13 -18.25 -3.29 -4.33
CA GLY A 13 -17.94 -1.99 -4.92
C GLY A 13 -17.03 -1.10 -4.07
N LYS A 14 -16.36 -1.64 -3.07
CA LYS A 14 -15.43 -0.87 -2.22
C LYS A 14 -14.35 -0.15 -3.02
N THR A 15 -13.77 -0.83 -4.01
CA THR A 15 -12.72 -0.24 -4.85
C THR A 15 -13.26 0.95 -5.64
N THR A 16 -14.46 0.86 -6.18
CA THR A 16 -15.10 1.96 -6.91
C THR A 16 -15.35 3.15 -6.00
N ILE A 17 -15.85 2.91 -4.80
CA ILE A 17 -16.11 3.97 -3.81
C ILE A 17 -14.78 4.63 -3.39
N ALA A 18 -13.79 3.84 -3.06
CA ALA A 18 -12.47 4.34 -2.66
C ALA A 18 -11.85 5.20 -3.76
N THR A 19 -11.90 4.72 -4.99
CA THR A 19 -11.35 5.45 -6.14
C THR A 19 -12.03 6.80 -6.35
N LYS A 20 -13.35 6.85 -6.22
CA LYS A 20 -14.11 8.10 -6.33
C LYS A 20 -13.76 9.09 -5.23
N ILE A 21 -13.63 8.61 -4.00
CA ILE A 21 -13.26 9.45 -2.86
C ILE A 21 -11.84 10.00 -3.03
N ILE A 22 -10.90 9.15 -3.41
CA ILE A 22 -9.51 9.55 -3.64
C ILE A 22 -9.45 10.62 -4.73
N ASN A 23 -10.13 10.40 -5.85
CA ASN A 23 -10.16 11.34 -6.96
C ASN A 23 -10.74 12.70 -6.51
N LYS A 24 -11.85 12.68 -5.82
CA LYS A 24 -12.49 13.91 -5.35
C LYS A 24 -11.61 14.71 -4.40
N LEU A 25 -10.99 14.02 -3.45
CA LEU A 25 -10.11 14.67 -2.46
C LEU A 25 -8.82 15.17 -3.09
N SER A 26 -8.20 14.38 -3.95
CA SER A 26 -6.96 14.80 -4.62
C SER A 26 -7.22 15.98 -5.58
N SER A 27 -8.38 16.06 -6.23
CA SER A 27 -8.73 17.18 -7.08
C SER A 27 -8.95 18.48 -6.30
N LYS A 28 -9.17 18.39 -4.99
CA LYS A 28 -9.25 19.54 -4.08
C LYS A 28 -7.92 19.86 -3.42
N ASN A 29 -6.83 19.31 -3.94
CA ASN A 29 -5.45 19.52 -3.48
C ASN A 29 -5.15 18.93 -2.10
N PHE A 30 -5.93 17.97 -1.61
CA PHE A 30 -5.56 17.19 -0.45
C PHE A 30 -4.54 16.14 -0.84
N ARG A 31 -3.56 15.91 0.01
CA ARG A 31 -2.60 14.82 -0.16
C ARG A 31 -3.21 13.55 0.41
N VAL A 32 -3.57 12.63 -0.48
CA VAL A 32 -4.31 11.42 -0.14
C VAL A 32 -3.41 10.21 -0.25
N ALA A 33 -3.45 9.35 0.76
CA ALA A 33 -2.84 8.03 0.72
C ALA A 33 -3.90 6.97 0.90
N SER A 34 -3.60 5.75 0.52
CA SER A 34 -4.47 4.63 0.74
C SER A 34 -3.69 3.45 1.29
N ILE A 35 -4.36 2.67 2.14
CA ILE A 35 -3.82 1.43 2.68
C ILE A 35 -4.82 0.33 2.32
N LYS A 36 -4.33 -0.70 1.67
CA LYS A 36 -5.13 -1.88 1.35
C LYS A 36 -4.59 -3.08 2.11
N HIS A 37 -5.43 -3.73 2.88
CA HIS A 37 -5.09 -4.99 3.50
C HIS A 37 -5.42 -6.14 2.56
N ALA A 38 -4.45 -6.97 2.27
CA ALA A 38 -4.62 -8.16 1.46
C ALA A 38 -4.78 -9.38 2.37
N HIS A 39 -5.84 -10.17 2.15
CA HIS A 39 -6.13 -11.36 2.95
C HIS A 39 -5.27 -12.56 2.56
N HIS A 40 -4.58 -12.47 1.44
CA HIS A 40 -3.71 -13.51 0.91
C HIS A 40 -2.33 -12.95 0.64
N GLU A 41 -1.36 -13.84 0.49
CA GLU A 41 -0.05 -13.43 0.02
C GLU A 41 -0.20 -12.72 -1.34
N PHE A 42 0.63 -11.71 -1.56
CA PHE A 42 0.61 -10.98 -2.80
C PHE A 42 2.04 -10.68 -3.26
N ASP A 43 2.20 -10.50 -4.57
CA ASP A 43 3.43 -10.03 -5.16
C ASP A 43 3.16 -8.71 -5.88
N ILE A 44 3.95 -7.70 -5.57
CA ILE A 44 3.89 -6.41 -6.25
C ILE A 44 4.74 -6.43 -7.51
N ASP A 45 5.89 -7.10 -7.45
CA ASP A 45 6.78 -7.22 -8.59
C ASP A 45 6.41 -8.44 -9.44
N HIS A 46 6.74 -8.36 -10.70
CA HIS A 46 6.46 -9.44 -11.64
C HIS A 46 7.52 -10.53 -11.56
N GLU A 47 7.10 -11.76 -11.80
CA GLU A 47 7.99 -12.89 -11.95
C GLU A 47 9.09 -12.58 -12.96
N ASN A 48 10.32 -13.03 -12.68
CA ASN A 48 11.53 -12.82 -13.50
C ASN A 48 12.08 -11.38 -13.52
N THR A 49 11.55 -10.45 -12.75
CA THR A 49 12.21 -9.17 -12.53
C THR A 49 13.34 -9.32 -11.53
N ASP A 50 14.27 -8.36 -11.52
CA ASP A 50 15.42 -8.41 -10.60
C ASP A 50 14.97 -8.35 -9.15
N SER A 51 13.99 -7.48 -8.82
CA SER A 51 13.48 -7.38 -7.44
C SER A 51 12.85 -8.69 -6.98
N PHE A 52 12.09 -9.35 -7.86
CA PHE A 52 11.50 -10.65 -7.56
C PHE A 52 12.59 -11.70 -7.31
N LYS A 53 13.62 -11.73 -8.15
CA LYS A 53 14.75 -12.65 -8.00
C LYS A 53 15.52 -12.40 -6.70
N HIS A 54 15.70 -11.12 -6.33
CA HIS A 54 16.36 -10.77 -5.07
C HIS A 54 15.59 -11.34 -3.87
N ARG A 55 14.26 -11.21 -3.89
CA ARG A 55 13.42 -11.75 -2.82
C ARG A 55 13.52 -13.27 -2.74
N LEU A 56 13.42 -13.94 -3.89
CA LEU A 56 13.55 -15.40 -3.92
C LEU A 56 14.92 -15.89 -3.44
N ALA A 57 15.97 -15.11 -3.66
CA ALA A 57 17.31 -15.44 -3.22
C ALA A 57 17.53 -15.20 -1.72
N GLY A 58 16.57 -14.59 -1.04
CA GLY A 58 16.62 -14.40 0.41
C GLY A 58 16.78 -12.96 0.89
N SER A 59 16.67 -11.98 -0.01
CA SER A 59 16.73 -10.57 0.40
C SER A 59 15.51 -10.25 1.27
N SER A 60 15.75 -9.78 2.49
CA SER A 60 14.65 -9.46 3.41
C SER A 60 13.96 -8.15 3.07
N GLN A 61 14.65 -7.26 2.39
CA GLN A 61 14.09 -5.97 1.93
C GLN A 61 14.66 -5.65 0.57
N VAL A 62 13.83 -5.11 -0.31
CA VAL A 62 14.24 -4.68 -1.65
C VAL A 62 13.67 -3.30 -1.90
N ILE A 63 14.48 -2.38 -2.40
CA ILE A 63 14.02 -1.06 -2.84
C ILE A 63 14.19 -1.00 -4.35
N VAL A 64 13.12 -0.59 -5.03
CA VAL A 64 13.13 -0.30 -6.46
C VAL A 64 12.84 1.19 -6.62
N SER A 65 13.68 1.90 -7.35
CA SER A 65 13.57 3.36 -7.44
C SER A 65 13.73 3.84 -8.87
N SER A 66 12.95 4.84 -9.24
CA SER A 66 13.06 5.56 -10.52
C SER A 66 12.89 7.05 -10.25
N SER A 67 12.96 7.86 -11.31
CA SER A 67 12.73 9.30 -11.17
C SER A 67 11.29 9.66 -10.80
N LYS A 68 10.34 8.74 -10.98
CA LYS A 68 8.92 9.00 -10.78
C LYS A 68 8.36 8.40 -9.51
N ARG A 69 8.90 7.27 -9.08
CA ARG A 69 8.40 6.59 -7.88
C ARG A 69 9.43 5.61 -7.35
N TRP A 70 9.27 5.28 -6.11
CA TRP A 70 10.05 4.21 -5.50
C TRP A 70 9.13 3.34 -4.65
N VAL A 71 9.56 2.10 -4.40
CA VAL A 71 8.83 1.17 -3.56
C VAL A 71 9.83 0.38 -2.72
N LYS A 72 9.43 0.08 -1.50
CA LYS A 72 10.16 -0.82 -0.61
C LYS A 72 9.30 -2.04 -0.37
N ILE A 73 9.85 -3.21 -0.65
CA ILE A 73 9.20 -4.49 -0.36
C ILE A 73 9.91 -5.09 0.84
N SER A 74 9.16 -5.37 1.89
CA SER A 74 9.70 -5.94 3.12
C SER A 74 9.09 -7.32 3.34
N GLU A 75 9.94 -8.34 3.41
CA GLU A 75 9.51 -9.69 3.73
C GLU A 75 9.39 -9.81 5.24
N LEU A 76 8.23 -10.23 5.72
CA LEU A 76 8.01 -10.36 7.16
C LEU A 76 8.69 -11.58 7.75
N ASN A 77 8.86 -12.62 6.93
CA ASN A 77 9.40 -13.91 7.38
C ASN A 77 8.61 -14.40 8.60
N ASN A 78 9.23 -14.49 9.76
CA ASN A 78 8.57 -14.92 11.00
C ASN A 78 8.08 -13.74 11.86
N SER A 79 8.20 -12.52 11.37
CA SER A 79 7.71 -11.34 12.08
C SER A 79 6.20 -11.24 11.96
N LYS A 80 5.59 -10.54 12.91
CA LYS A 80 4.14 -10.33 12.91
C LYS A 80 3.74 -9.37 11.79
N GLU A 81 2.53 -9.57 11.27
CA GLU A 81 1.91 -8.62 10.36
C GLU A 81 1.85 -7.23 10.99
N LYS A 82 2.07 -6.21 10.18
CA LYS A 82 2.02 -4.82 10.62
C LYS A 82 0.59 -4.44 11.02
N THR A 83 0.47 -3.74 12.14
CA THR A 83 -0.82 -3.17 12.55
C THR A 83 -1.14 -1.96 11.68
N LEU A 84 -2.42 -1.54 11.69
CA LEU A 84 -2.84 -0.35 10.97
C LEU A 84 -2.06 0.89 11.43
N ASP A 85 -1.86 1.06 12.73
CA ASP A 85 -1.10 2.19 13.27
C ASP A 85 0.34 2.18 12.77
N GLU A 86 0.98 1.02 12.73
CA GLU A 86 2.33 0.89 12.20
C GLU A 86 2.40 1.24 10.72
N LEU A 87 1.39 0.85 9.95
CA LEU A 87 1.31 1.16 8.52
C LEU A 87 1.08 2.66 8.29
N ILE A 88 0.21 3.27 9.06
CA ILE A 88 -0.05 4.71 9.00
C ILE A 88 1.24 5.50 9.29
N ASN A 89 2.04 5.03 10.23
CA ASN A 89 3.32 5.67 10.57
C ASN A 89 4.36 5.59 9.45
N GLN A 90 4.14 4.77 8.44
CA GLN A 90 4.99 4.73 7.24
C GLN A 90 4.67 5.84 6.24
N LEU A 91 3.54 6.51 6.43
CA LEU A 91 3.11 7.60 5.55
C LEU A 91 3.62 8.94 6.10
N SER A 92 3.98 9.85 5.22
CA SER A 92 4.43 11.18 5.60
C SER A 92 3.79 12.23 4.70
N GLU A 93 3.55 13.41 5.25
CA GLU A 93 3.01 14.55 4.50
C GLU A 93 1.65 14.25 3.86
N ILE A 94 0.80 13.51 4.55
CA ILE A 94 -0.52 13.08 4.08
C ILE A 94 -1.59 13.80 4.90
N ASP A 95 -2.62 14.28 4.23
CA ASP A 95 -3.77 14.93 4.87
C ASP A 95 -4.84 13.92 5.24
N ILE A 96 -5.11 12.96 4.34
CA ILE A 96 -6.17 11.97 4.51
C ILE A 96 -5.67 10.61 4.08
N VAL A 97 -5.96 9.59 4.89
CA VAL A 97 -5.66 8.19 4.56
C VAL A 97 -6.98 7.44 4.38
N ILE A 98 -7.10 6.72 3.28
CA ILE A 98 -8.23 5.84 2.98
C ILE A 98 -7.81 4.39 3.31
N VAL A 99 -8.59 3.77 4.15
CA VAL A 99 -8.27 2.40 4.61
C VAL A 99 -9.31 1.40 4.11
#